data_64b7242ceb5acbd453fb66eec03286a8
#
_entry.id   64b7242ceb5acbd453fb66eec03286a8
#
_cell.length_a   1.000
_cell.length_b   1.000
_cell.length_c   1.000
_cell.angle_alpha   90.00
_cell.angle_beta   90.00
_cell.angle_gamma   90.00
#
_symmetry.space_group_name_H-M   'P 1'
#
loop_
_entity.id
_entity.type
_entity.pdbx_description
1 polymer ?
#
loop_
_entity_poly.entity_id
_entity_poly.type
_entity_poly.pdbx_seq_one_letter_code
_entity_poly.pdbx_strand_id
1 'polypeptide(L)'
;KTDHKGSQIMLKLDGKGYDVLIKEIQYNSMAARVDEIDFQALVSDEKVNSVAEVILENHDKVAEGVVQLLVSEIPYKAYPADLVDSVKIDVGQMHVGDSVKVKELEIAKNSRIEIAEDPEAAVVVVSAVHNTVPAEETEETEEEA
;
A
#
# COMPACT_ATOMS: atom_id res chain seq x y z
N LYS A 1 -11.40 10.07 -10.99
CA LYS A 1 -10.28 9.84 -10.09
C LYS A 1 -10.86 9.46 -8.75
N THR A 2 -10.53 8.31 -8.23
CA THR A 2 -10.97 7.88 -6.91
C THR A 2 -10.01 8.49 -5.89
N ASP A 3 -10.51 9.37 -5.02
CA ASP A 3 -9.70 9.94 -3.97
C ASP A 3 -9.66 8.94 -2.80
N HIS A 4 -8.48 8.75 -2.23
CA HIS A 4 -8.22 7.81 -1.14
C HIS A 4 -7.47 8.51 0.00
N LYS A 5 -7.31 7.82 1.12
CA LYS A 5 -6.52 8.27 2.25
C LYS A 5 -5.10 8.66 1.77
N GLY A 6 -4.60 9.81 2.22
CA GLY A 6 -3.34 10.37 1.78
C GLY A 6 -3.42 11.28 0.55
N SER A 7 -4.56 11.36 -0.13
CA SER A 7 -4.73 12.27 -1.28
C SER A 7 -4.85 13.71 -0.85
N GLN A 8 -4.19 14.59 -1.62
CA GLN A 8 -4.32 16.04 -1.48
C GLN A 8 -5.47 16.54 -2.36
N ILE A 9 -6.38 17.29 -1.77
CA ILE A 9 -7.52 17.89 -2.48
C ILE A 9 -7.71 19.36 -2.10
N MET A 10 -8.38 20.10 -2.97
CA MET A 10 -8.82 21.47 -2.67
C MET A 10 -10.26 21.44 -2.18
N LEU A 11 -10.46 21.75 -0.91
CA LEU A 11 -11.78 21.88 -0.29
C LEU A 11 -12.26 23.31 -0.39
N LYS A 12 -13.45 23.53 -0.94
CA LYS A 12 -14.08 24.86 -1.00
C LYS A 12 -15.13 24.98 0.10
N LEU A 13 -14.91 25.91 1.01
CA LEU A 13 -15.85 26.26 2.08
C LEU A 13 -16.16 27.76 1.99
N ASP A 14 -17.43 28.13 1.92
CA ASP A 14 -17.89 29.53 1.89
C ASP A 14 -17.19 30.41 0.83
N GLY A 15 -16.89 29.81 -0.35
CA GLY A 15 -16.22 30.49 -1.45
C GLY A 15 -14.70 30.61 -1.31
N LYS A 16 -14.10 30.11 -0.23
CA LYS A 16 -12.65 30.02 -0.02
C LYS A 16 -12.14 28.59 -0.30
N GLY A 17 -11.02 28.49 -1.00
CA GLY A 17 -10.33 27.23 -1.25
C GLY A 17 -9.29 26.95 -0.16
N TYR A 18 -9.26 25.72 0.32
CA TYR A 18 -8.28 25.22 1.28
C TYR A 18 -7.64 23.96 0.72
N ASP A 19 -6.31 23.93 0.69
CA ASP A 19 -5.58 22.71 0.39
C ASP A 19 -5.60 21.81 1.63
N VAL A 20 -6.15 20.62 1.48
CA VAL A 20 -6.32 19.66 2.58
C VAL A 20 -5.87 18.26 2.17
N LEU A 21 -5.42 17.51 3.15
CA LEU A 21 -5.08 16.10 3.02
C LEU A 21 -6.24 15.26 3.57
N ILE A 22 -6.63 14.22 2.87
CA ILE A 22 -7.58 13.23 3.37
C ILE A 22 -6.87 12.34 4.39
N LYS A 23 -7.28 12.44 5.65
CA LYS A 23 -6.72 11.65 6.75
C LYS A 23 -7.37 10.29 6.87
N GLU A 24 -8.68 10.27 6.87
CA GLU A 24 -9.46 9.06 7.05
C GLU A 24 -10.77 9.16 6.27
N ILE A 25 -11.21 8.01 5.78
CA ILE A 25 -12.51 7.86 5.12
C ILE A 25 -13.22 6.69 5.81
N GLN A 26 -14.33 6.97 6.47
CA GLN A 26 -15.18 5.96 7.07
C GLN A 26 -16.27 5.55 6.07
N TYR A 27 -16.12 4.37 5.52
CA TYR A 27 -17.07 3.82 4.57
C TYR A 27 -17.99 2.79 5.24
N ASN A 28 -19.28 3.03 5.15
CA ASN A 28 -20.29 2.10 5.61
C ASN A 28 -20.67 1.14 4.48
N SER A 29 -20.14 -0.08 4.56
CA SER A 29 -20.37 -1.11 3.53
C SER A 29 -21.81 -1.61 3.47
N MET A 30 -22.56 -1.57 4.59
CA MET A 30 -23.96 -1.99 4.63
C MET A 30 -24.87 -0.97 3.95
N ALA A 31 -24.60 0.32 4.10
CA ALA A 31 -25.34 1.40 3.49
C ALA A 31 -24.76 1.85 2.14
N ALA A 32 -23.63 1.30 1.72
CA ALA A 32 -22.87 1.63 0.51
C ALA A 32 -22.62 3.15 0.37
N ARG A 33 -22.23 3.80 1.48
CA ARG A 33 -21.98 5.25 1.53
C ARG A 33 -20.79 5.58 2.42
N VAL A 34 -20.22 6.76 2.20
CA VAL A 34 -19.25 7.38 3.10
C VAL A 34 -20.01 8.08 4.22
N ASP A 35 -19.73 7.74 5.47
CA ASP A 35 -20.34 8.36 6.64
C ASP A 35 -19.52 9.56 7.15
N GLU A 36 -18.19 9.48 7.09
CA GLU A 36 -17.30 10.53 7.57
C GLU A 36 -16.01 10.60 6.73
N ILE A 37 -15.50 11.79 6.53
CA ILE A 37 -14.18 12.03 5.93
C ILE A 37 -13.44 13.07 6.77
N ASP A 38 -12.27 12.68 7.29
CA ASP A 38 -11.41 13.57 8.04
C ASP A 38 -10.41 14.27 7.12
N PHE A 39 -10.35 15.59 7.23
CA PHE A 39 -9.42 16.42 6.49
C PHE A 39 -8.42 17.10 7.41
N GLN A 40 -7.17 17.17 6.99
CA GLN A 40 -6.14 17.97 7.61
C GLN A 40 -5.78 19.15 6.71
N ALA A 41 -5.87 20.37 7.23
CA ALA A 41 -5.41 21.56 6.53
C ALA A 41 -3.89 21.50 6.31
N LEU A 42 -3.43 21.85 5.11
CA LEU A 42 -2.03 21.87 4.75
C LEU A 42 -1.44 23.26 4.97
N VAL A 43 -0.32 23.32 5.71
CA VAL A 43 0.47 24.51 5.91
C VAL A 43 1.82 24.30 5.25
N SER A 44 2.22 25.23 4.36
CA SER A 44 3.38 25.07 3.48
C SER A 44 4.70 24.77 4.19
N ASP A 45 4.86 25.28 5.41
CA ASP A 45 6.10 25.21 6.19
C ASP A 45 6.08 24.09 7.26
N GLU A 46 5.03 23.26 7.28
CA GLU A 46 4.86 22.20 8.28
C GLU A 46 4.80 20.83 7.62
N LYS A 47 5.61 19.89 8.14
CA LYS A 47 5.56 18.50 7.69
C LYS A 47 4.27 17.83 8.17
N VAL A 48 3.62 17.10 7.28
CA VAL A 48 2.42 16.31 7.58
C VAL A 48 2.70 14.83 7.44
N ASN A 49 2.01 14.03 8.24
CA ASN A 49 2.03 12.58 8.10
C ASN A 49 1.01 12.19 7.04
N SER A 50 1.45 11.45 6.05
CA SER A 50 0.62 10.90 4.99
C SER A 50 0.94 9.42 4.77
N VAL A 51 0.20 8.80 3.90
CA VAL A 51 0.44 7.43 3.44
C VAL A 51 0.47 7.41 1.92
N ALA A 52 1.39 6.65 1.35
CA ALA A 52 1.46 6.40 -0.09
C ALA A 52 0.94 4.98 -0.35
N GLU A 53 -0.01 4.85 -1.27
CA GLU A 53 -0.52 3.56 -1.70
C GLU A 53 0.49 2.87 -2.62
N VAL A 54 0.74 1.59 -2.40
CA VAL A 54 1.61 0.79 -3.28
C VAL A 54 0.79 0.20 -4.41
N ILE A 55 1.15 0.57 -5.65
CA ILE A 55 0.53 0.08 -6.87
C ILE A 55 1.49 -0.84 -7.61
N LEU A 56 1.08 -2.08 -7.85
CA LEU A 56 1.86 -3.03 -8.63
C LEU A 56 1.53 -2.88 -10.11
N GLU A 57 2.56 -2.67 -10.92
CA GLU A 57 2.45 -2.66 -12.38
C GLU A 57 2.99 -3.96 -12.97
N ASN A 58 2.40 -4.42 -14.07
CA ASN A 58 2.82 -5.63 -14.81
C ASN A 58 2.80 -6.94 -14.00
N HIS A 59 1.96 -7.05 -12.97
CA HIS A 59 1.85 -8.28 -12.18
C HIS A 59 1.43 -9.50 -13.03
N ASP A 60 0.71 -9.28 -14.13
CA ASP A 60 0.30 -10.33 -15.08
C ASP A 60 1.47 -10.90 -15.90
N LYS A 61 2.62 -10.23 -15.91
CA LYS A 61 3.80 -10.65 -16.66
C LYS A 61 4.75 -11.54 -15.86
N VAL A 62 4.52 -11.68 -14.57
CA VAL A 62 5.30 -12.61 -13.73
C VAL A 62 4.97 -14.03 -14.15
N ALA A 63 5.89 -14.66 -14.89
CA ALA A 63 5.63 -15.96 -15.55
C ALA A 63 5.62 -17.14 -14.56
N GLU A 64 6.36 -17.02 -13.47
CA GLU A 64 6.55 -18.10 -12.50
C GLU A 64 6.45 -17.54 -11.08
N GLY A 65 5.31 -17.79 -10.41
CA GLY A 65 5.15 -17.41 -9.03
C GLY A 65 3.90 -16.59 -8.74
N VAL A 66 3.70 -16.32 -7.45
CA VAL A 66 2.64 -15.47 -6.94
C VAL A 66 3.27 -14.22 -6.34
N VAL A 67 2.84 -13.07 -6.85
CA VAL A 67 3.23 -11.77 -6.28
C VAL A 67 2.41 -11.53 -5.02
N GLN A 68 3.09 -11.35 -3.91
CA GLN A 68 2.48 -11.03 -2.62
C GLN A 68 2.85 -9.62 -2.21
N LEU A 69 1.84 -8.78 -2.05
CA LEU A 69 1.99 -7.44 -1.48
C LEU A 69 1.89 -7.56 0.04
N LEU A 70 3.00 -7.32 0.73
CA LEU A 70 3.08 -7.39 2.19
C LEU A 70 2.71 -6.06 2.84
N VAL A 71 3.08 -4.94 2.20
CA VAL A 71 2.80 -3.58 2.66
C VAL A 71 2.05 -2.85 1.55
N SER A 72 0.77 -2.61 1.77
CA SER A 72 -0.10 -1.91 0.80
C SER A 72 -0.04 -0.39 0.92
N GLU A 73 0.32 0.11 2.09
CA GLU A 73 0.40 1.53 2.40
C GLU A 73 1.71 1.82 3.13
N ILE A 74 2.44 2.83 2.67
CA ILE A 74 3.71 3.26 3.27
C ILE A 74 3.48 4.55 4.01
N PRO A 75 3.53 4.56 5.36
CA PRO A 75 3.42 5.77 6.14
C PRO A 75 4.71 6.59 6.02
N TYR A 76 4.56 7.87 5.73
CA TYR A 76 5.68 8.79 5.61
C TYR A 76 5.31 10.18 6.10
N LYS A 77 6.34 11.01 6.29
CA LYS A 77 6.21 12.40 6.69
C LYS A 77 6.94 13.30 5.69
N ALA A 78 6.24 14.27 5.14
CA ALA A 78 6.79 15.20 4.17
C ALA A 78 6.12 16.57 4.25
N TYR A 79 6.71 17.55 3.54
CA TYR A 79 6.06 18.85 3.34
C TYR A 79 4.93 18.70 2.31
N PRO A 80 3.90 19.58 2.36
CA PRO A 80 2.77 19.52 1.42
C PRO A 80 3.16 19.54 -0.06
N ALA A 81 4.29 20.19 -0.39
CA ALA A 81 4.80 20.25 -1.76
C ALA A 81 5.43 18.92 -2.24
N ASP A 82 5.84 18.06 -1.31
CA ASP A 82 6.51 16.78 -1.58
C ASP A 82 5.60 15.56 -1.30
N LEU A 83 4.29 15.77 -1.17
CA LEU A 83 3.33 14.69 -0.94
C LEU A 83 3.20 13.78 -2.17
N VAL A 84 3.19 12.47 -1.92
CA VAL A 84 3.07 11.42 -2.94
C VAL A 84 1.85 10.57 -2.63
N ASP A 85 0.91 10.51 -3.55
CA ASP A 85 -0.32 9.74 -3.38
C ASP A 85 -0.09 8.23 -3.51
N SER A 86 0.79 7.83 -4.44
CA SER A 86 1.04 6.42 -4.72
C SER A 86 2.49 6.16 -5.16
N VAL A 87 2.97 4.97 -4.85
CA VAL A 87 4.27 4.45 -5.30
C VAL A 87 4.03 3.27 -6.22
N LYS A 88 4.53 3.36 -7.44
CA LYS A 88 4.41 2.31 -8.44
C LYS A 88 5.63 1.39 -8.39
N ILE A 89 5.37 0.09 -8.38
CA ILE A 89 6.41 -0.95 -8.42
C ILE A 89 6.17 -1.82 -9.64
N ASP A 90 7.12 -1.84 -10.57
CA ASP A 90 7.09 -2.76 -11.71
C ASP A 90 7.61 -4.13 -11.29
N VAL A 91 6.72 -5.10 -11.24
CA VAL A 91 7.03 -6.48 -10.88
C VAL A 91 7.17 -7.41 -12.09
N GLY A 92 7.01 -6.88 -13.30
CA GLY A 92 6.97 -7.67 -14.54
C GLY A 92 8.27 -8.41 -14.88
N GLN A 93 9.39 -8.03 -14.29
CA GLN A 93 10.71 -8.67 -14.47
C GLN A 93 11.18 -9.42 -13.23
N MET A 94 10.36 -9.51 -12.20
CA MET A 94 10.71 -10.23 -10.97
C MET A 94 10.55 -11.75 -11.15
N HIS A 95 11.39 -12.48 -10.46
CA HIS A 95 11.42 -13.94 -10.43
C HIS A 95 11.05 -14.48 -9.05
N VAL A 96 10.76 -15.74 -8.98
CA VAL A 96 10.52 -16.43 -7.71
C VAL A 96 11.72 -16.26 -6.77
N GLY A 97 11.46 -15.76 -5.57
CA GLY A 97 12.47 -15.44 -4.57
C GLY A 97 12.89 -13.98 -4.52
N ASP A 98 12.49 -13.18 -5.52
CA ASP A 98 12.77 -11.75 -5.52
C ASP A 98 11.86 -11.02 -4.52
N SER A 99 12.41 -9.95 -3.92
CA SER A 99 11.66 -9.08 -3.03
C SER A 99 12.08 -7.62 -3.25
N VAL A 100 11.12 -6.71 -3.13
CA VAL A 100 11.38 -5.26 -3.15
C VAL A 100 11.24 -4.74 -1.72
N LYS A 101 12.29 -4.06 -1.25
CA LYS A 101 12.31 -3.45 0.08
C LYS A 101 11.93 -1.97 0.03
N VAL A 102 11.48 -1.43 1.16
CA VAL A 102 11.11 -0.02 1.32
C VAL A 102 12.21 0.92 0.83
N LYS A 103 13.48 0.63 1.15
CA LYS A 103 14.66 1.44 0.73
C LYS A 103 14.90 1.52 -0.77
N GLU A 104 14.36 0.59 -1.55
CA GLU A 104 14.52 0.52 -3.01
C GLU A 104 13.49 1.37 -3.75
N LEU A 105 12.44 1.77 -3.07
CA LEU A 105 11.36 2.57 -3.62
C LEU A 105 11.82 3.99 -3.98
N GLU A 106 11.17 4.58 -4.95
CA GLU A 106 11.46 5.96 -5.38
C GLU A 106 11.25 6.96 -4.26
N ILE A 107 10.23 6.75 -3.43
CA ILE A 107 9.92 7.57 -2.28
C ILE A 107 11.06 7.59 -1.23
N ALA A 108 11.78 6.46 -1.08
CA ALA A 108 12.91 6.36 -0.16
C ALA A 108 14.17 7.10 -0.64
N LYS A 109 14.26 7.37 -1.94
CA LYS A 109 15.39 8.11 -2.55
C LYS A 109 15.25 9.62 -2.36
N ASN A 110 14.07 10.09 -2.00
CA ASN A 110 13.82 11.51 -1.77
C ASN A 110 14.19 11.91 -0.34
N SER A 111 15.25 12.69 -0.16
CA SER A 111 15.75 13.13 1.15
C SER A 111 14.79 14.06 1.92
N ARG A 112 13.74 14.56 1.28
CA ARG A 112 12.72 15.44 1.90
C ARG A 112 11.57 14.65 2.53
N ILE A 113 11.50 13.35 2.21
CA ILE A 113 10.47 12.43 2.70
C ILE A 113 11.08 11.57 3.79
N GLU A 114 10.46 11.56 4.95
CA GLU A 114 10.83 10.70 6.07
C GLU A 114 9.86 9.51 6.11
N ILE A 115 10.34 8.33 5.75
CA ILE A 115 9.54 7.10 5.82
C ILE A 115 9.48 6.64 7.27
N ALA A 116 8.27 6.36 7.76
CA ALA A 116 8.05 5.87 9.12
C ALA A 116 8.14 4.33 9.22
N GLU A 117 8.26 3.64 8.08
CA GLU A 117 8.41 2.19 8.00
C GLU A 117 9.88 1.78 8.04
N ASP A 118 10.14 0.52 8.42
CA ASP A 118 11.50 -0.04 8.42
C ASP A 118 12.04 -0.11 6.98
N PRO A 119 13.19 0.51 6.67
CA PRO A 119 13.79 0.49 5.34
C PRO A 119 14.14 -0.92 4.84
N GLU A 120 14.35 -1.88 5.74
CA GLU A 120 14.62 -3.29 5.39
C GLU A 120 13.36 -4.14 5.25
N ALA A 121 12.17 -3.59 5.56
CA ALA A 121 10.91 -4.29 5.38
C ALA A 121 10.67 -4.61 3.89
N ALA A 122 10.25 -5.84 3.61
CA ALA A 122 9.83 -6.23 2.27
C ALA A 122 8.42 -5.69 1.99
N VAL A 123 8.26 -4.98 0.89
CA VAL A 123 6.98 -4.46 0.41
C VAL A 123 6.29 -5.47 -0.48
N VAL A 124 7.06 -6.07 -1.39
CA VAL A 124 6.60 -7.07 -2.35
C VAL A 124 7.53 -8.26 -2.34
N VAL A 125 6.98 -9.45 -2.41
CA VAL A 125 7.73 -10.71 -2.53
C VAL A 125 7.09 -11.57 -3.61
N VAL A 126 7.92 -12.22 -4.43
CA VAL A 126 7.45 -13.23 -5.39
C VAL A 126 7.76 -14.60 -4.82
N SER A 127 6.72 -15.36 -4.49
CA SER A 127 6.84 -16.74 -3.97
C SER A 127 6.49 -17.78 -5.02
N ALA A 128 7.09 -18.97 -4.92
CA ALA A 128 6.70 -20.09 -5.76
C ALA A 128 5.26 -20.52 -5.46
N VAL A 129 4.53 -20.93 -6.49
CA VAL A 129 3.23 -21.58 -6.32
C VAL A 129 3.46 -22.93 -5.67
N HIS A 130 3.24 -23.03 -4.37
CA HIS A 130 3.19 -24.31 -3.68
C HIS A 130 1.78 -24.86 -3.85
N ASN A 131 1.59 -25.76 -4.83
CA ASN A 131 0.44 -26.65 -4.84
C ASN A 131 0.67 -27.69 -3.73
N THR A 132 0.43 -27.33 -2.49
CA THR A 132 0.17 -28.29 -1.44
C THR A 132 -1.20 -28.89 -1.70
N VAL A 133 -1.21 -30.02 -2.41
CA VAL A 133 -2.34 -30.94 -2.35
C VAL A 133 -2.34 -31.39 -0.88
N PRO A 134 -3.44 -31.22 -0.12
CA PRO A 134 -3.53 -31.82 1.19
C PRO A 134 -3.35 -33.34 0.99
N ALA A 135 -2.32 -33.90 1.55
CA ALA A 135 -2.21 -35.35 1.67
C ALA A 135 -3.39 -35.78 2.56
N GLU A 136 -4.33 -36.48 1.98
CA GLU A 136 -5.29 -37.26 2.74
C GLU A 136 -4.46 -38.23 3.58
N GLU A 137 -4.42 -37.99 4.88
CA GLU A 137 -4.04 -39.00 5.85
C GLU A 137 -5.06 -40.11 5.75
N THR A 138 -4.70 -41.17 5.03
CA THR A 138 -5.34 -42.47 5.17
C THR A 138 -4.97 -42.98 6.56
N GLU A 139 -5.90 -42.84 7.51
CA GLU A 139 -5.91 -43.63 8.72
C GLU A 139 -6.05 -45.12 8.35
N GLU A 140 -4.93 -45.82 8.35
CA GLU A 140 -4.97 -47.28 8.45
C GLU A 140 -5.38 -47.62 9.90
N THR A 141 -6.65 -47.96 10.06
CA THR A 141 -7.11 -48.69 11.22
C THR A 141 -6.55 -50.10 11.13
N GLU A 142 -5.48 -50.38 11.85
CA GLU A 142 -5.15 -51.77 12.18
C GLU A 142 -6.20 -52.28 13.16
N GLU A 143 -7.08 -53.12 12.63
CA GLU A 143 -7.94 -53.98 13.42
C GLU A 143 -7.13 -55.23 13.79
N GLU A 144 -6.62 -55.23 15.02
CA GLU A 144 -6.02 -56.43 15.62
C GLU A 144 -7.18 -57.37 16.08
N ALA A 145 -7.29 -58.47 15.43
CA ALA A 145 -8.16 -59.58 15.86
C ALA A 145 -7.44 -60.53 16.80
#